data_63e6b7f841271b69d29ec3c9fbf9e626
#
_entry.id   63e6b7f841271b69d29ec3c9fbf9e626
#
_cell.length_a   1.000
_cell.length_b   1.000
_cell.length_c   1.000
_cell.angle_alpha   90.00
_cell.angle_beta   90.00
_cell.angle_gamma   90.00
#
_symmetry.space_group_name_H-M   'P 1'
#
loop_
_entity.id
_entity.type
_entity.pdbx_description
1 polymer ?
#
loop_
_entity_poly.entity_id
_entity_poly.type
_entity_poly.pdbx_seq_one_letter_code
_entity_poly.pdbx_strand_id
1 'polypeptide(L)'
;MSDHPTFGLFKALQEKTLDAERQEIVAKRHSKGYRTARENLHDLCDAESFQEYGQLAVAAQRERRELEDLQKNTPADGVITGTATINQTLLPAADCRAAVIINDYTVLAGSQGFFHHQKLDRILEVAHQQQLPVVMYTEGGGGRPGDVDVKTQIAGLNVNSFIHWGRLHGIAPRIAINNGFCFAGNAALLGGADIAIATRSSCIGMAGPAMIEGGGLGSFAPTDIGPAQQLATNGTICLLYTSPSPRD
;
A
#
# COMPACT_ATOMS: atom_id res chain seq x y z
N MET A 1 -10.55 -10.73 31.14
CA MET A 1 -10.65 -11.34 29.79
C MET A 1 -9.31 -11.57 29.11
N SER A 2 -8.19 -11.44 29.82
CA SER A 2 -6.82 -11.41 29.24
C SER A 2 -6.05 -12.73 29.26
N ASP A 3 -6.58 -13.80 29.82
CA ASP A 3 -5.76 -14.98 30.16
C ASP A 3 -6.01 -16.22 29.27
N HIS A 4 -6.71 -16.07 28.15
CA HIS A 4 -6.87 -17.19 27.24
C HIS A 4 -5.59 -17.36 26.38
N PRO A 5 -4.97 -18.57 26.33
CA PRO A 5 -3.73 -18.78 25.59
C PRO A 5 -3.77 -18.33 24.11
N THR A 6 -4.92 -18.53 23.46
CA THR A 6 -5.13 -18.11 22.08
C THR A 6 -5.07 -16.58 21.89
N PHE A 7 -5.51 -15.82 22.92
CA PHE A 7 -5.44 -14.35 22.85
C PHE A 7 -3.99 -13.85 22.98
N GLY A 8 -3.18 -14.49 23.81
CA GLY A 8 -1.75 -14.22 23.90
C GLY A 8 -1.03 -14.50 22.59
N LEU A 9 -1.33 -15.64 21.95
CA LEU A 9 -0.80 -15.99 20.64
C LEU A 9 -1.21 -14.96 19.56
N PHE A 10 -2.48 -14.55 19.54
CA PHE A 10 -2.98 -13.55 18.61
C PHE A 10 -2.21 -12.23 18.75
N LYS A 11 -2.05 -11.70 19.96
CA LYS A 11 -1.26 -10.49 20.21
C LYS A 11 0.19 -10.63 19.76
N ALA A 12 0.86 -11.72 20.09
CA ALA A 12 2.23 -11.97 19.67
C ALA A 12 2.38 -12.00 18.15
N LEU A 13 1.39 -12.54 17.43
CA LEU A 13 1.38 -12.51 15.96
C LEU A 13 1.16 -11.09 15.40
N GLN A 14 0.32 -10.29 16.05
CA GLN A 14 0.15 -8.89 15.67
C GLN A 14 1.44 -8.09 15.88
N GLU A 15 2.11 -8.25 17.00
CA GLU A 15 3.38 -7.56 17.31
C GLU A 15 4.45 -7.84 16.26
N LYS A 16 4.57 -9.09 15.78
CA LYS A 16 5.51 -9.46 14.70
C LYS A 16 5.34 -8.67 13.40
N THR A 17 4.18 -8.06 13.18
CA THR A 17 3.92 -7.25 11.98
C THR A 17 4.36 -5.79 12.14
N LEU A 18 4.78 -5.39 13.33
CA LEU A 18 5.16 -4.01 13.65
C LEU A 18 6.65 -3.78 13.42
N ASP A 19 7.02 -2.52 13.20
CA ASP A 19 8.41 -2.11 12.95
C ASP A 19 9.36 -2.47 14.09
N ALA A 20 8.88 -2.48 15.34
CA ALA A 20 9.67 -2.87 16.51
C ALA A 20 10.26 -4.28 16.40
N GLU A 21 9.54 -5.22 15.78
CA GLU A 21 9.99 -6.60 15.58
C GLU A 21 10.75 -6.81 14.25
N ARG A 22 10.91 -5.75 13.44
CA ARG A 22 11.49 -5.77 12.09
C ARG A 22 12.67 -4.81 11.93
N GLN A 23 13.44 -4.58 12.97
CA GLN A 23 14.46 -3.53 13.06
C GLN A 23 15.50 -3.54 11.93
N GLU A 24 15.96 -4.72 11.48
CA GLU A 24 16.91 -4.83 10.36
C GLU A 24 16.31 -4.30 9.03
N ILE A 25 15.04 -4.63 8.79
CA ILE A 25 14.31 -4.20 7.60
C ILE A 25 14.08 -2.70 7.65
N VAL A 26 13.68 -2.18 8.82
CA VAL A 26 13.51 -0.75 9.07
C VAL A 26 14.82 0.00 8.82
N ALA A 27 15.93 -0.44 9.43
CA ALA A 27 17.23 0.16 9.24
C ALA A 27 17.67 0.17 7.75
N LYS A 28 17.42 -0.93 7.03
CA LYS A 28 17.68 -1.01 5.60
C LYS A 28 16.81 -0.05 4.78
N ARG A 29 15.57 0.19 5.21
CA ARG A 29 14.67 1.15 4.57
C ARG A 29 15.17 2.58 4.79
N HIS A 30 15.51 2.92 6.02
CA HIS A 30 16.03 4.24 6.42
C HIS A 30 17.38 4.55 5.76
N SER A 31 18.27 3.56 5.59
CA SER A 31 19.56 3.76 4.90
C SER A 31 19.41 4.21 3.45
N LYS A 32 18.24 4.00 2.85
CA LYS A 32 17.88 4.46 1.50
C LYS A 32 17.13 5.80 1.49
N GLY A 33 16.93 6.42 2.65
CA GLY A 33 16.21 7.68 2.81
C GLY A 33 14.68 7.55 2.73
N TYR A 34 14.12 6.35 2.92
CA TYR A 34 12.67 6.13 2.87
C TYR A 34 12.09 5.78 4.24
N ARG A 35 10.86 6.21 4.47
CA ARG A 35 10.06 5.85 5.64
C ARG A 35 9.45 4.46 5.48
N THR A 36 9.11 3.81 6.60
CA THR A 36 8.33 2.58 6.58
C THR A 36 6.85 2.84 6.33
N ALA A 37 6.09 1.80 6.02
CA ALA A 37 4.63 1.88 5.90
C ALA A 37 3.97 2.24 7.25
N ARG A 38 4.51 1.73 8.35
CA ARG A 38 4.00 2.03 9.70
C ARG A 38 4.29 3.48 10.11
N GLU A 39 5.43 4.05 9.76
CA GLU A 39 5.74 5.46 9.98
C GLU A 39 4.80 6.37 9.19
N ASN A 40 4.49 6.02 7.93
CA ASN A 40 3.50 6.76 7.15
C ASN A 40 2.10 6.69 7.78
N LEU A 41 1.72 5.53 8.32
CA LEU A 41 0.47 5.35 9.04
C LEU A 41 0.38 6.25 10.28
N HIS A 42 1.43 6.23 11.10
CA HIS A 42 1.51 7.02 12.33
C HIS A 42 1.45 8.53 12.08
N ASP A 43 2.05 8.96 10.98
CA ASP A 43 2.08 10.37 10.60
C ASP A 43 0.74 10.85 10.01
N LEU A 44 0.05 9.99 9.27
CA LEU A 44 -1.22 10.30 8.65
C LEU A 44 -2.38 10.32 9.65
N CYS A 45 -2.48 9.29 10.49
CA CYS A 45 -3.65 9.04 11.32
C CYS A 45 -3.54 9.71 12.70
N ASP A 46 -4.67 10.06 13.27
CA ASP A 46 -4.73 10.47 14.66
C ASP A 46 -4.36 9.30 15.58
N ALA A 47 -3.70 9.60 16.69
CA ALA A 47 -3.21 8.59 17.64
C ALA A 47 -4.35 7.63 18.08
N GLU A 48 -4.05 6.34 18.12
CA GLU A 48 -4.96 5.26 18.57
C GLU A 48 -6.28 5.12 17.78
N SER A 49 -6.44 5.86 16.67
CA SER A 49 -7.68 5.84 15.88
C SER A 49 -7.73 4.70 14.85
N PHE A 50 -6.58 4.13 14.46
CA PHE A 50 -6.50 3.17 13.37
C PHE A 50 -7.00 1.79 13.76
N GLN A 51 -7.96 1.30 12.98
CA GLN A 51 -8.53 -0.05 13.07
C GLN A 51 -8.04 -0.88 11.88
N GLU A 52 -7.04 -1.74 12.08
CA GLU A 52 -6.44 -2.52 10.99
C GLU A 52 -7.29 -3.72 10.59
N TYR A 53 -7.43 -3.94 9.28
CA TYR A 53 -8.10 -5.09 8.68
C TYR A 53 -7.08 -6.03 8.02
N GLY A 54 -7.16 -7.32 8.36
CA GLY A 54 -6.32 -8.35 7.75
C GLY A 54 -4.83 -8.26 8.10
N GLN A 55 -4.48 -7.77 9.30
CA GLN A 55 -3.11 -7.60 9.78
C GLN A 55 -2.30 -8.91 9.73
N LEU A 56 -2.91 -10.06 9.99
CA LEU A 56 -2.26 -11.37 10.03
C LEU A 56 -2.21 -12.09 8.67
N ALA A 57 -2.68 -11.46 7.60
CA ALA A 57 -2.52 -12.01 6.26
C ALA A 57 -1.04 -12.11 5.89
N VAL A 58 -0.69 -13.16 5.15
CA VAL A 58 0.64 -13.37 4.58
C VAL A 58 0.51 -13.67 3.09
N ALA A 59 1.60 -13.61 2.33
CA ALA A 59 1.57 -13.93 0.91
C ALA A 59 1.04 -15.35 0.65
N ALA A 60 0.26 -15.54 -0.41
CA ALA A 60 -0.32 -16.81 -0.82
C ALA A 60 0.74 -17.74 -1.44
N GLN A 61 1.77 -18.09 -0.66
CA GLN A 61 2.96 -18.83 -1.08
C GLN A 61 3.25 -20.06 -0.20
N ARG A 62 2.24 -20.62 0.48
CA ARG A 62 2.39 -21.75 1.42
C ARG A 62 2.78 -23.07 0.75
N GLU A 63 2.51 -23.22 -0.55
CA GLU A 63 2.97 -24.39 -1.31
C GLU A 63 4.50 -24.42 -1.50
N ARG A 64 5.21 -23.29 -1.28
CA ARG A 64 6.67 -23.20 -1.49
C ARG A 64 7.46 -22.56 -0.34
N ARG A 65 6.78 -22.06 0.69
CA ARG A 65 7.40 -21.41 1.85
C ARG A 65 6.68 -21.81 3.13
N GLU A 66 7.43 -21.99 4.19
CA GLU A 66 6.89 -22.28 5.51
C GLU A 66 6.13 -21.06 6.08
N LEU A 67 5.10 -21.34 6.90
CA LEU A 67 4.25 -20.29 7.46
C LEU A 67 5.04 -19.28 8.30
N GLU A 68 6.00 -19.76 9.10
CA GLU A 68 6.84 -18.90 9.93
C GLU A 68 7.69 -17.92 9.09
N ASP A 69 8.22 -18.42 7.97
CA ASP A 69 8.96 -17.59 7.01
C ASP A 69 8.05 -16.53 6.37
N LEU A 70 6.82 -16.92 6.01
CA LEU A 70 5.84 -15.96 5.46
C LEU A 70 5.42 -14.91 6.49
N GLN A 71 5.19 -15.28 7.75
CA GLN A 71 4.86 -14.37 8.83
C GLN A 71 5.99 -13.34 9.08
N LYS A 72 7.24 -13.77 8.98
CA LYS A 72 8.41 -12.91 9.15
C LYS A 72 8.61 -11.95 7.96
N ASN A 73 8.50 -12.47 6.74
CA ASN A 73 8.94 -11.78 5.53
C ASN A 73 7.80 -11.19 4.68
N THR A 74 6.54 -11.56 4.97
CA THR A 74 5.37 -11.06 4.22
C THR A 74 4.23 -10.60 5.15
N PRO A 75 4.52 -9.84 6.22
CA PRO A 75 3.49 -9.38 7.14
C PRO A 75 2.42 -8.56 6.42
N ALA A 76 1.18 -8.75 6.83
CA ALA A 76 -0.01 -8.09 6.26
C ALA A 76 -0.15 -8.23 4.73
N ASP A 77 0.53 -9.22 4.13
CA ASP A 77 0.69 -9.41 2.68
C ASP A 77 1.12 -8.13 1.93
N GLY A 78 1.98 -7.32 2.57
CA GLY A 78 2.56 -6.14 1.96
C GLY A 78 1.61 -4.94 1.82
N VAL A 79 0.46 -4.95 2.49
CA VAL A 79 -0.44 -3.79 2.53
C VAL A 79 -1.12 -3.64 3.89
N ILE A 80 -1.06 -2.46 4.45
CA ILE A 80 -1.80 -2.07 5.66
C ILE A 80 -3.11 -1.45 5.20
N THR A 81 -4.24 -1.97 5.69
CA THR A 81 -5.58 -1.47 5.36
C THR A 81 -6.41 -1.32 6.61
N GLY A 82 -7.20 -0.27 6.70
CA GLY A 82 -8.06 -0.04 7.85
C GLY A 82 -8.83 1.27 7.75
N THR A 83 -9.52 1.62 8.83
CA THR A 83 -10.18 2.90 9.00
C THR A 83 -9.54 3.68 10.15
N ALA A 84 -9.49 5.00 10.02
CA ALA A 84 -8.94 5.89 11.04
C ALA A 84 -9.67 7.23 11.07
N THR A 85 -9.31 8.07 12.02
CA THR A 85 -9.57 9.51 11.93
C THR A 85 -8.29 10.24 11.49
N ILE A 86 -8.50 11.35 10.80
CA ILE A 86 -7.44 12.25 10.33
C ILE A 86 -7.84 13.67 10.70
N ASN A 87 -6.98 14.38 11.43
CA ASN A 87 -7.21 15.77 11.86
C ASN A 87 -8.45 15.97 12.77
N GLN A 88 -8.74 15.03 13.66
CA GLN A 88 -9.88 15.12 14.60
C GLN A 88 -9.82 16.35 15.53
N THR A 89 -8.66 16.97 15.69
CA THR A 89 -8.52 18.23 16.44
C THR A 89 -8.95 19.46 15.66
N LEU A 90 -9.07 19.34 14.33
CA LEU A 90 -9.37 20.46 13.41
C LEU A 90 -10.75 20.33 12.77
N LEU A 91 -11.28 19.11 12.67
CA LEU A 91 -12.52 18.80 11.97
C LEU A 91 -13.57 18.22 12.91
N PRO A 92 -14.86 18.37 12.60
CA PRO A 92 -15.94 17.65 13.31
C PRO A 92 -15.72 16.12 13.23
N ALA A 93 -16.09 15.41 14.28
CA ALA A 93 -15.90 13.95 14.37
C ALA A 93 -16.49 13.15 13.18
N ALA A 94 -17.59 13.65 12.59
CA ALA A 94 -18.20 13.03 11.41
C ALA A 94 -17.34 13.17 10.15
N ASP A 95 -16.51 14.22 10.05
CA ASP A 95 -15.77 14.62 8.83
C ASP A 95 -14.31 14.14 8.84
N CYS A 96 -13.82 13.61 9.97
CA CYS A 96 -12.43 13.18 10.08
C CYS A 96 -12.19 11.68 9.80
N ARG A 97 -13.24 10.89 9.55
CA ARG A 97 -13.11 9.45 9.25
C ARG A 97 -12.62 9.22 7.83
N ALA A 98 -11.66 8.30 7.67
CA ALA A 98 -11.13 7.90 6.37
C ALA A 98 -10.83 6.40 6.32
N ALA A 99 -10.84 5.84 5.12
CA ALA A 99 -10.22 4.56 4.82
C ALA A 99 -8.76 4.80 4.44
N VAL A 100 -7.86 3.98 4.99
CA VAL A 100 -6.41 4.12 4.82
C VAL A 100 -5.84 2.85 4.22
N ILE A 101 -5.01 3.01 3.19
CA ILE A 101 -4.34 1.93 2.47
C ILE A 101 -2.87 2.31 2.33
N ILE A 102 -1.95 1.50 2.84
CA ILE A 102 -0.53 1.79 2.74
C ILE A 102 0.22 0.56 2.26
N ASN A 103 0.77 0.62 1.05
CA ASN A 103 1.63 -0.45 0.54
C ASN A 103 2.97 -0.45 1.28
N ASP A 104 3.42 -1.64 1.68
CA ASP A 104 4.72 -1.83 2.32
C ASP A 104 5.76 -2.32 1.30
N TYR A 105 6.58 -1.39 0.81
CA TYR A 105 7.63 -1.71 -0.15
C TYR A 105 8.67 -2.69 0.39
N THR A 106 8.79 -2.84 1.72
CA THR A 106 9.70 -3.80 2.33
C THR A 106 9.24 -5.25 2.16
N VAL A 107 7.98 -5.45 1.81
CA VAL A 107 7.37 -6.76 1.54
C VAL A 107 7.27 -6.97 0.03
N LEU A 108 8.13 -7.82 -0.52
CA LEU A 108 8.12 -8.19 -1.94
C LEU A 108 8.03 -6.98 -2.89
N ALA A 109 8.76 -5.89 -2.55
CA ALA A 109 8.77 -4.63 -3.27
C ALA A 109 7.38 -3.97 -3.41
N GLY A 110 6.51 -4.09 -2.41
CA GLY A 110 5.15 -3.54 -2.42
C GLY A 110 4.25 -4.12 -3.52
N SER A 111 4.60 -5.30 -4.04
CA SER A 111 3.84 -5.91 -5.13
C SER A 111 2.51 -6.49 -4.64
N GLN A 112 1.52 -6.43 -5.52
CA GLN A 112 0.13 -6.82 -5.25
C GLN A 112 -0.05 -8.33 -5.43
N GLY A 113 -0.33 -9.03 -4.34
CA GLY A 113 -0.62 -10.46 -4.31
C GLY A 113 -2.10 -10.76 -4.08
N PHE A 114 -2.41 -12.06 -3.88
CA PHE A 114 -3.79 -12.51 -3.72
C PHE A 114 -4.47 -11.90 -2.50
N PHE A 115 -3.93 -12.10 -1.30
CA PHE A 115 -4.54 -11.54 -0.08
C PHE A 115 -4.39 -10.02 0.00
N HIS A 116 -3.36 -9.46 -0.64
CA HIS A 116 -3.24 -8.02 -0.86
C HIS A 116 -4.50 -7.47 -1.55
N HIS A 117 -4.90 -8.05 -2.68
CA HIS A 117 -6.13 -7.66 -3.38
C HIS A 117 -7.39 -7.91 -2.57
N GLN A 118 -7.50 -9.03 -1.84
CA GLN A 118 -8.65 -9.28 -0.96
C GLN A 118 -8.80 -8.20 0.12
N LYS A 119 -7.69 -7.71 0.66
CA LYS A 119 -7.69 -6.60 1.63
C LYS A 119 -8.08 -5.27 0.97
N LEU A 120 -7.56 -4.98 -0.24
CA LEU A 120 -7.97 -3.81 -1.01
C LEU A 120 -9.47 -3.85 -1.31
N ASP A 121 -9.97 -4.96 -1.81
CA ASP A 121 -11.38 -5.14 -2.14
C ASP A 121 -12.24 -4.85 -0.91
N ARG A 122 -11.88 -5.44 0.25
CA ARG A 122 -12.64 -5.26 1.50
C ARG A 122 -12.66 -3.82 1.99
N ILE A 123 -11.51 -3.13 2.04
CA ILE A 123 -11.48 -1.76 2.54
C ILE A 123 -12.15 -0.77 1.58
N LEU A 124 -12.05 -1.00 0.26
CA LEU A 124 -12.72 -0.18 -0.74
C LEU A 124 -14.24 -0.38 -0.72
N GLU A 125 -14.74 -1.60 -0.44
CA GLU A 125 -16.16 -1.83 -0.17
C GLU A 125 -16.64 -1.07 1.07
N VAL A 126 -15.89 -1.12 2.16
CA VAL A 126 -16.20 -0.36 3.39
C VAL A 126 -16.24 1.14 3.10
N ALA A 127 -15.23 1.65 2.37
CA ALA A 127 -15.18 3.06 1.98
C ALA A 127 -16.40 3.46 1.13
N HIS A 128 -16.79 2.62 0.18
CA HIS A 128 -17.97 2.86 -0.66
C HIS A 128 -19.26 2.87 0.16
N GLN A 129 -19.48 1.85 1.02
CA GLN A 129 -20.69 1.72 1.83
C GLN A 129 -20.85 2.86 2.85
N GLN A 130 -19.73 3.33 3.41
CA GLN A 130 -19.71 4.37 4.42
C GLN A 130 -19.38 5.76 3.87
N GLN A 131 -19.19 5.88 2.55
CA GLN A 131 -18.82 7.12 1.84
C GLN A 131 -17.56 7.78 2.44
N LEU A 132 -16.56 6.97 2.81
CA LEU A 132 -15.33 7.46 3.41
C LEU A 132 -14.33 7.93 2.34
N PRO A 133 -13.69 9.09 2.53
CA PRO A 133 -12.48 9.42 1.81
C PRO A 133 -11.44 8.29 1.92
N VAL A 134 -10.68 8.06 0.85
CA VAL A 134 -9.61 7.06 0.86
C VAL A 134 -8.26 7.76 0.68
N VAL A 135 -7.32 7.47 1.59
CA VAL A 135 -5.92 7.87 1.44
C VAL A 135 -5.09 6.61 1.20
N MET A 136 -4.39 6.58 0.04
CA MET A 136 -3.59 5.44 -0.37
C MET A 136 -2.14 5.84 -0.61
N TYR A 137 -1.19 5.18 0.08
CA TYR A 137 0.23 5.22 -0.28
C TYR A 137 0.50 4.11 -1.30
N THR A 138 0.97 4.49 -2.49
CA THR A 138 0.95 3.63 -3.69
C THR A 138 2.30 3.01 -4.05
N GLU A 139 3.35 3.19 -3.27
CA GLU A 139 4.67 2.64 -3.56
C GLU A 139 4.61 1.13 -3.78
N GLY A 140 5.08 0.63 -4.93
CA GLY A 140 5.03 -0.79 -5.22
C GLY A 140 5.32 -1.18 -6.66
N GLY A 141 5.63 -2.46 -6.84
CA GLY A 141 6.10 -3.04 -8.11
C GLY A 141 5.01 -3.57 -9.06
N GLY A 142 3.72 -3.42 -8.73
CA GLY A 142 2.65 -4.00 -9.52
C GLY A 142 2.28 -5.43 -9.13
N GLY A 143 1.66 -6.18 -10.02
CA GLY A 143 1.19 -7.54 -9.76
C GLY A 143 2.31 -8.52 -9.43
N ARG A 144 2.05 -9.46 -8.52
CA ARG A 144 3.00 -10.47 -8.04
C ARG A 144 2.65 -11.86 -8.60
N PRO A 145 3.46 -12.42 -9.53
CA PRO A 145 3.18 -13.73 -10.11
C PRO A 145 3.54 -14.91 -9.20
N GLY A 146 4.13 -14.64 -8.04
CA GLY A 146 4.66 -15.66 -7.14
C GLY A 146 3.68 -16.29 -6.16
N ASP A 147 2.42 -15.87 -6.14
CA ASP A 147 1.39 -16.41 -5.25
C ASP A 147 0.78 -17.69 -5.83
N VAL A 148 1.41 -18.81 -5.51
CA VAL A 148 1.14 -20.11 -6.13
C VAL A 148 0.00 -20.90 -5.49
N ASP A 149 -0.44 -20.51 -4.29
CA ASP A 149 -1.51 -21.20 -3.55
C ASP A 149 -2.88 -21.06 -4.25
N VAL A 150 -3.03 -20.05 -5.11
CA VAL A 150 -4.31 -19.72 -5.76
C VAL A 150 -4.23 -19.95 -7.27
N LYS A 151 -4.59 -21.14 -7.69
CA LYS A 151 -4.48 -21.62 -9.08
C LYS A 151 -5.47 -20.96 -10.05
N THR A 152 -6.54 -20.35 -9.53
CA THR A 152 -7.60 -19.73 -10.35
C THR A 152 -7.30 -18.29 -10.74
N GLN A 153 -6.28 -17.67 -10.15
CA GLN A 153 -5.89 -16.29 -10.43
C GLN A 153 -4.70 -16.22 -11.38
N ILE A 154 -4.88 -16.72 -12.58
CA ILE A 154 -3.85 -16.63 -13.61
C ILE A 154 -3.67 -15.15 -13.99
N ALA A 155 -2.44 -14.65 -13.78
CA ALA A 155 -1.99 -13.31 -14.15
C ALA A 155 -2.82 -12.15 -13.52
N GLY A 156 -3.47 -12.37 -12.39
CA GLY A 156 -4.22 -11.31 -11.69
C GLY A 156 -5.48 -10.82 -12.42
N LEU A 157 -6.02 -11.60 -13.35
CA LEU A 157 -7.17 -11.20 -14.18
C LEU A 157 -8.50 -11.18 -13.41
N ASN A 158 -8.58 -11.85 -12.26
CA ASN A 158 -9.78 -11.84 -11.41
C ASN A 158 -9.55 -10.99 -10.15
N VAL A 159 -9.33 -9.69 -10.33
CA VAL A 159 -9.16 -8.73 -9.24
C VAL A 159 -10.18 -7.61 -9.38
N ASN A 160 -10.95 -7.36 -8.31
CA ASN A 160 -11.97 -6.33 -8.27
C ASN A 160 -11.46 -4.98 -7.78
N SER A 161 -10.24 -4.91 -7.25
CA SER A 161 -9.68 -3.72 -6.60
C SER A 161 -9.74 -2.48 -7.49
N PHE A 162 -9.43 -2.62 -8.78
CA PHE A 162 -9.52 -1.50 -9.73
C PHE A 162 -10.96 -1.06 -10.00
N ILE A 163 -11.90 -2.02 -10.02
CA ILE A 163 -13.34 -1.72 -10.17
C ILE A 163 -13.86 -1.00 -8.91
N HIS A 164 -13.52 -1.51 -7.72
CA HIS A 164 -13.92 -0.89 -6.46
C HIS A 164 -13.32 0.51 -6.31
N TRP A 165 -12.05 0.68 -6.70
CA TRP A 165 -11.40 2.00 -6.76
C TRP A 165 -12.14 2.96 -7.68
N GLY A 166 -12.49 2.52 -8.90
CA GLY A 166 -13.26 3.32 -9.85
C GLY A 166 -14.66 3.67 -9.37
N ARG A 167 -15.35 2.77 -8.66
CA ARG A 167 -16.71 2.98 -8.13
C ARG A 167 -16.81 4.07 -7.07
N LEU A 168 -15.71 4.42 -6.43
CA LEU A 168 -15.67 5.55 -5.47
C LEU A 168 -15.72 6.92 -6.16
N HIS A 169 -15.48 6.99 -7.47
CA HIS A 169 -15.52 8.26 -8.21
C HIS A 169 -16.88 8.96 -8.06
N GLY A 170 -16.84 10.22 -7.63
CA GLY A 170 -18.04 11.02 -7.37
C GLY A 170 -18.79 10.67 -6.07
N ILE A 171 -18.32 9.69 -5.28
CA ILE A 171 -18.91 9.28 -4.00
C ILE A 171 -18.06 9.81 -2.83
N ALA A 172 -16.75 9.55 -2.87
CA ALA A 172 -15.81 9.98 -1.84
C ALA A 172 -14.45 10.28 -2.47
N PRO A 173 -13.69 11.27 -1.95
CA PRO A 173 -12.36 11.61 -2.48
C PRO A 173 -11.39 10.44 -2.36
N ARG A 174 -10.58 10.24 -3.40
CA ARG A 174 -9.49 9.27 -3.46
C ARG A 174 -8.18 10.03 -3.60
N ILE A 175 -7.38 9.99 -2.56
CA ILE A 175 -6.08 10.64 -2.49
C ILE A 175 -4.99 9.57 -2.60
N ALA A 176 -4.10 9.69 -3.57
CA ALA A 176 -2.97 8.80 -3.73
C ALA A 176 -1.66 9.55 -3.45
N ILE A 177 -0.81 8.98 -2.59
CA ILE A 177 0.48 9.54 -2.20
C ILE A 177 1.57 8.54 -2.61
N ASN A 178 2.59 9.01 -3.31
CA ASN A 178 3.73 8.16 -3.68
C ASN A 178 5.07 8.76 -3.23
N ASN A 179 5.90 7.90 -2.65
CA ASN A 179 7.27 8.23 -2.28
C ASN A 179 8.19 7.06 -2.64
N GLY A 180 8.72 7.07 -3.86
CA GLY A 180 9.57 6.00 -4.38
C GLY A 180 9.04 5.42 -5.69
N PHE A 181 9.23 4.11 -5.88
CA PHE A 181 8.83 3.43 -7.11
C PHE A 181 7.37 2.99 -7.08
N CYS A 182 6.64 3.32 -8.14
CA CYS A 182 5.22 2.98 -8.30
C CYS A 182 4.98 2.50 -9.72
N PHE A 183 4.86 1.18 -9.91
CA PHE A 183 4.75 0.60 -11.23
C PHE A 183 3.51 -0.26 -11.40
N ALA A 184 3.06 -0.42 -12.65
CA ALA A 184 1.97 -1.27 -13.10
C ALA A 184 0.67 -1.06 -12.29
N GLY A 185 0.14 -2.07 -11.61
CA GLY A 185 -1.12 -1.98 -10.86
C GLY A 185 -1.13 -0.88 -9.78
N ASN A 186 0.00 -0.65 -9.11
CA ASN A 186 0.14 0.45 -8.16
C ASN A 186 0.01 1.82 -8.86
N ALA A 187 0.63 1.97 -10.03
CA ALA A 187 0.54 3.19 -10.84
C ALA A 187 -0.89 3.39 -11.40
N ALA A 188 -1.59 2.32 -11.74
CA ALA A 188 -2.99 2.40 -12.18
C ALA A 188 -3.91 2.94 -11.07
N LEU A 189 -3.71 2.51 -9.82
CA LEU A 189 -4.46 3.03 -8.67
C LEU A 189 -4.11 4.50 -8.42
N LEU A 190 -2.83 4.88 -8.51
CA LEU A 190 -2.42 6.28 -8.38
C LEU A 190 -3.05 7.15 -9.47
N GLY A 191 -2.95 6.75 -10.72
CA GLY A 191 -3.51 7.50 -11.86
C GLY A 191 -5.04 7.59 -11.87
N GLY A 192 -5.73 6.67 -11.17
CA GLY A 192 -7.18 6.70 -10.99
C GLY A 192 -7.65 7.50 -9.77
N ALA A 193 -6.75 8.11 -8.99
CA ALA A 193 -7.10 8.94 -7.85
C ALA A 193 -7.63 10.32 -8.28
N ASP A 194 -8.40 10.97 -7.42
CA ASP A 194 -8.88 12.34 -7.64
C ASP A 194 -7.76 13.36 -7.37
N ILE A 195 -6.87 13.03 -6.41
CA ILE A 195 -5.69 13.83 -6.09
C ILE A 195 -4.47 12.92 -6.05
N ALA A 196 -3.51 13.15 -6.94
CA ALA A 196 -2.24 12.43 -6.99
C ALA A 196 -1.11 13.33 -6.43
N ILE A 197 -0.47 12.85 -5.37
CA ILE A 197 0.62 13.52 -4.68
C ILE A 197 1.89 12.66 -4.84
N ALA A 198 3.00 13.27 -5.22
CA ALA A 198 4.27 12.55 -5.30
C ALA A 198 5.40 13.34 -4.66
N THR A 199 6.42 12.64 -4.16
CA THR A 199 7.70 13.26 -3.79
C THR A 199 8.59 13.38 -5.02
N ARG A 200 9.59 14.28 -4.95
CA ARG A 200 10.57 14.48 -6.03
C ARG A 200 11.37 13.21 -6.41
N SER A 201 11.52 12.29 -5.46
CA SER A 201 12.20 11.00 -5.66
C SER A 201 11.31 9.92 -6.27
N SER A 202 10.04 10.20 -6.51
CA SER A 202 9.10 9.22 -7.07
C SER A 202 9.33 8.98 -8.55
N CYS A 203 9.16 7.70 -8.94
CA CYS A 203 9.15 7.24 -10.31
C CYS A 203 7.90 6.39 -10.53
N ILE A 204 7.06 6.81 -11.47
CA ILE A 204 5.70 6.27 -11.64
C ILE A 204 5.51 5.89 -13.11
N GLY A 205 5.15 4.64 -13.38
CA GLY A 205 4.93 4.16 -14.73
C GLY A 205 4.11 2.88 -14.81
N MET A 206 3.46 2.66 -15.95
CA MET A 206 2.64 1.44 -16.15
C MET A 206 3.48 0.16 -16.33
N ALA A 207 4.80 0.27 -16.58
CA ALA A 207 5.70 -0.85 -16.64
C ALA A 207 6.98 -0.53 -15.85
N GLY A 208 7.43 -1.48 -15.05
CA GLY A 208 8.75 -1.42 -14.42
C GLY A 208 9.86 -1.93 -15.36
N PRO A 209 11.15 -1.77 -14.97
CA PRO A 209 12.30 -2.11 -15.81
C PRO A 209 12.24 -3.52 -16.43
N ALA A 210 11.92 -4.52 -15.61
CA ALA A 210 11.86 -5.92 -16.06
C ALA A 210 10.79 -6.18 -17.13
N MET A 211 9.65 -5.48 -17.08
CA MET A 211 8.59 -5.60 -18.10
C MET A 211 9.01 -4.90 -19.39
N ILE A 212 9.67 -3.76 -19.31
CA ILE A 212 10.14 -3.00 -20.48
C ILE A 212 11.20 -3.84 -21.22
N GLU A 213 12.18 -4.37 -20.48
CA GLU A 213 13.23 -5.22 -21.03
C GLU A 213 12.68 -6.52 -21.60
N GLY A 214 11.79 -7.22 -20.88
CA GLY A 214 11.12 -8.44 -21.34
C GLY A 214 10.24 -8.22 -22.56
N GLY A 215 9.72 -6.99 -22.77
CA GLY A 215 8.99 -6.58 -23.96
C GLY A 215 9.88 -6.18 -25.14
N GLY A 216 11.21 -6.24 -25.02
CA GLY A 216 12.15 -5.86 -26.08
C GLY A 216 12.23 -4.36 -26.35
N LEU A 217 11.81 -3.52 -25.40
CA LEU A 217 11.74 -2.06 -25.54
C LEU A 217 13.00 -1.35 -25.00
N GLY A 218 14.04 -2.09 -24.67
CA GLY A 218 15.30 -1.59 -24.11
C GLY A 218 15.44 -1.85 -22.61
N SER A 219 16.60 -1.48 -22.07
CA SER A 219 16.90 -1.59 -20.63
C SER A 219 16.99 -0.19 -20.03
N PHE A 220 16.25 0.06 -18.96
CA PHE A 220 16.16 1.35 -18.28
C PHE A 220 16.38 1.19 -16.77
N ALA A 221 17.04 2.16 -16.16
CA ALA A 221 17.08 2.22 -14.71
C ALA A 221 15.67 2.58 -14.17
N PRO A 222 15.28 2.09 -12.98
CA PRO A 222 13.98 2.43 -12.38
C PRO A 222 13.75 3.94 -12.27
N THR A 223 14.82 4.70 -12.06
CA THR A 223 14.80 6.17 -11.96
C THR A 223 14.52 6.90 -13.27
N ASP A 224 14.69 6.23 -14.40
CA ASP A 224 14.47 6.82 -15.72
C ASP A 224 13.02 6.65 -16.20
N ILE A 225 12.22 5.86 -15.45
CA ILE A 225 10.83 5.54 -15.81
C ILE A 225 9.89 6.45 -15.05
N GLY A 226 9.31 7.43 -15.76
CA GLY A 226 8.29 8.32 -15.22
C GLY A 226 8.72 9.12 -13.97
N PRO A 227 9.83 9.86 -14.02
CA PRO A 227 10.24 10.68 -12.88
C PRO A 227 9.17 11.73 -12.55
N ALA A 228 8.85 11.89 -11.26
CA ALA A 228 7.73 12.70 -10.79
C ALA A 228 7.80 14.16 -11.23
N GLN A 229 8.98 14.73 -11.41
CA GLN A 229 9.15 16.09 -11.92
C GLN A 229 8.56 16.24 -13.33
N GLN A 230 8.78 15.28 -14.22
CA GLN A 230 8.22 15.29 -15.56
C GLN A 230 6.70 15.09 -15.53
N LEU A 231 6.22 14.19 -14.66
CA LEU A 231 4.78 13.93 -14.50
C LEU A 231 4.03 15.11 -13.90
N ALA A 232 4.66 15.89 -13.02
CA ALA A 232 4.10 17.14 -12.53
C ALA A 232 4.03 18.20 -13.63
N THR A 233 5.06 18.29 -14.47
CA THR A 233 5.10 19.27 -15.59
C THR A 233 4.01 18.99 -16.62
N ASN A 234 3.68 17.73 -16.89
CA ASN A 234 2.63 17.37 -17.85
C ASN A 234 1.23 17.25 -17.21
N GLY A 235 1.09 17.57 -15.91
CA GLY A 235 -0.19 17.59 -15.21
C GLY A 235 -0.70 16.21 -14.72
N THR A 236 0.10 15.16 -14.81
CA THR A 236 -0.27 13.82 -14.30
C THR A 236 -0.26 13.78 -12.75
N ILE A 237 0.63 14.53 -12.13
CA ILE A 237 0.72 14.68 -10.66
C ILE A 237 0.17 16.05 -10.27
N CYS A 238 -0.77 16.06 -9.34
CA CYS A 238 -1.42 17.28 -8.85
C CYS A 238 -0.48 18.11 -7.96
N LEU A 239 0.25 17.43 -7.06
CA LEU A 239 1.14 18.06 -6.08
C LEU A 239 2.48 17.32 -6.02
N LEU A 240 3.57 18.09 -6.01
CA LEU A 240 4.94 17.58 -5.93
C LEU A 240 5.62 18.11 -4.67
N TYR A 241 5.97 17.22 -3.76
CA TYR A 241 6.57 17.53 -2.47
C TYR A 241 8.01 16.98 -2.33
N THR A 242 8.71 17.42 -1.28
CA THR A 242 10.01 16.90 -0.88
C THR A 242 9.91 15.75 0.12
N SER A 243 8.82 15.70 0.89
CA SER A 243 8.53 14.71 1.94
C SER A 243 7.19 14.00 1.68
N PRO A 244 7.03 12.72 2.05
CA PRO A 244 5.74 12.03 1.98
C PRO A 244 4.80 12.38 3.13
N SER A 245 5.21 13.18 4.09
CA SER A 245 4.38 13.56 5.21
C SER A 245 3.23 14.46 4.74
N PRO A 246 1.96 14.12 5.04
CA PRO A 246 0.83 14.99 4.72
C PRO A 246 0.76 16.22 5.63
N ARG A 247 1.65 16.33 6.61
CA ARG A 247 1.69 17.43 7.60
C ARG A 247 2.82 18.43 7.35
N ASP A 248 3.69 18.16 6.37
CA ASP A 248 4.75 19.09 5.88
C ASP A 248 4.18 19.98 4.73
#